data_d9446a0faff84ad6afdb318d235678e7
#
_entry.id   d9446a0faff84ad6afdb318d235678e7
#
_cell.length_a   1.000
_cell.length_b   1.000
_cell.length_c   1.000
_cell.angle_alpha   90.00
_cell.angle_beta   90.00
_cell.angle_gamma   90.00
#
_symmetry.space_group_name_H-M   'P 1'
#
loop_
_entity.id
_entity.type
_entity.pdbx_description
1 polymer ?
#
loop_
_entity_poly.entity_id
_entity_poly.type
_entity_poly.pdbx_seq_one_letter_code
_entity_poly.pdbx_strand_id
1 'polypeptide(L)'
;MIQSFTRLNVADNTGAKEIMCIKVLGGSKRRYASVGDVIVASVKKAIPTGKVKKGQVVKAVVVRTHKEVQRENGSLIRFDDNAAVILDAKHEPIGTRIFGPVGREVRYAGFMKIVSLAPEVV
;
A
#
# COMPACT_ATOMS: atom_id res chain seq x y z
N MET A 1 5.90 -10.69 -1.53
CA MET A 1 4.74 -10.70 -0.65
C MET A 1 5.02 -9.95 0.64
N ILE A 2 3.99 -9.35 1.19
CA ILE A 2 4.11 -8.52 2.39
C ILE A 2 3.65 -9.32 3.60
N GLN A 3 4.45 -9.35 4.64
CA GLN A 3 4.12 -10.02 5.89
C GLN A 3 4.51 -9.13 7.07
N SER A 4 4.26 -9.59 8.28
CA SER A 4 4.66 -8.84 9.49
C SER A 4 6.15 -8.54 9.43
N PHE A 5 6.50 -7.32 9.82
CA PHE A 5 7.87 -6.76 9.81
C PHE A 5 8.43 -6.42 8.43
N THR A 6 7.69 -6.63 7.34
CA THR A 6 8.13 -6.15 6.03
C THR A 6 8.05 -4.63 5.99
N ARG A 7 9.10 -3.99 5.49
CA ARG A 7 9.11 -2.54 5.30
C ARG A 7 8.68 -2.20 3.88
N LEU A 8 7.88 -1.14 3.76
CA LEU A 8 7.35 -0.67 2.49
C LEU A 8 7.61 0.82 2.33
N ASN A 9 7.82 1.23 1.09
CA ASN A 9 7.82 2.65 0.74
C ASN A 9 6.38 3.17 0.74
N VAL A 10 6.21 4.46 1.01
CA VAL A 10 4.91 5.10 0.93
C VAL A 10 4.81 5.83 -0.41
N ALA A 11 3.78 5.52 -1.17
CA ALA A 11 3.61 6.00 -2.54
C ALA A 11 2.69 7.24 -2.63
N ASP A 12 2.49 7.95 -1.53
CA ASP A 12 1.64 9.13 -1.51
C ASP A 12 2.34 10.33 -0.87
N ASN A 13 1.64 11.46 -0.85
CA ASN A 13 2.17 12.73 -0.34
C ASN A 13 1.73 13.05 1.09
N THR A 14 1.44 12.03 1.90
CA THR A 14 1.05 12.23 3.31
C THR A 14 2.21 12.69 4.19
N GLY A 15 3.43 12.58 3.70
CA GLY A 15 4.63 12.87 4.47
C GLY A 15 5.33 11.65 5.04
N ALA A 16 4.66 10.53 5.15
CA ALA A 16 5.30 9.28 5.52
C ALA A 16 6.20 8.81 4.38
N LYS A 17 7.39 8.32 4.73
CA LYS A 17 8.39 7.83 3.77
C LYS A 17 8.47 6.31 3.76
N GLU A 18 8.43 5.71 4.94
CA GLU A 18 8.57 4.27 5.12
C GLU A 18 7.66 3.79 6.23
N ILE A 19 6.99 2.69 6.00
CA ILE A 19 6.14 2.02 7.00
C ILE A 19 6.58 0.57 7.14
N MET A 20 6.23 -0.05 8.28
CA MET A 20 6.49 -1.46 8.53
C MET A 20 5.17 -2.17 8.81
N CYS A 21 4.92 -3.24 8.08
CA CYS A 21 3.70 -4.03 8.29
C CYS A 21 3.68 -4.67 9.68
N ILE A 22 2.59 -4.49 10.40
CA ILE A 22 2.35 -5.12 11.70
C ILE A 22 1.46 -6.35 11.49
N LYS A 23 0.38 -6.19 10.72
CA LYS A 23 -0.62 -7.24 10.54
C LYS A 23 -1.28 -7.13 9.18
N VAL A 24 -1.57 -8.27 8.56
CA VAL A 24 -2.34 -8.35 7.34
C VAL A 24 -3.82 -8.55 7.70
N LEU A 25 -4.69 -7.66 7.19
CA LEU A 25 -6.12 -7.75 7.44
C LEU A 25 -6.78 -8.68 6.42
N GLY A 26 -7.98 -9.17 6.76
CA GLY A 26 -8.79 -9.98 5.85
C GLY A 26 -8.98 -11.43 6.27
N GLY A 27 -8.64 -11.78 7.52
CA GLY A 27 -8.87 -13.13 8.03
C GLY A 27 -7.96 -13.45 9.21
N SER A 28 -8.42 -14.31 10.10
CA SER A 28 -7.73 -14.59 11.36
C SER A 28 -6.37 -15.28 11.20
N LYS A 29 -6.12 -15.95 10.07
CA LYS A 29 -4.86 -16.68 9.81
C LYS A 29 -4.10 -16.14 8.62
N ARG A 30 -4.43 -14.95 8.17
CA ARG A 30 -3.80 -14.40 6.99
C ARG A 30 -2.38 -13.95 7.30
N ARG A 31 -1.41 -14.49 6.53
CA ARG A 31 0.03 -14.23 6.74
C ARG A 31 0.62 -13.23 5.77
N TYR A 32 0.10 -13.20 4.53
CA TYR A 32 0.72 -12.46 3.44
C TYR A 32 -0.28 -11.54 2.77
N ALA A 33 0.19 -10.35 2.44
CA ALA A 33 -0.56 -9.39 1.64
C ALA A 33 0.06 -9.29 0.25
N SER A 34 -0.79 -9.10 -0.74
CA SER A 34 -0.41 -8.81 -2.11
C SER A 34 -1.01 -7.48 -2.52
N VAL A 35 -0.86 -7.10 -3.79
CA VAL A 35 -1.42 -5.85 -4.30
C VAL A 35 -2.94 -5.84 -4.10
N GLY A 36 -3.45 -4.75 -3.54
CA GLY A 36 -4.88 -4.59 -3.25
C GLY A 36 -5.28 -4.98 -1.83
N ASP A 37 -4.40 -5.58 -1.06
CA ASP A 37 -4.71 -5.99 0.32
C ASP A 37 -4.43 -4.85 1.29
N VAL A 38 -5.22 -4.80 2.38
CA VAL A 38 -5.08 -3.79 3.43
C VAL A 38 -4.25 -4.36 4.56
N ILE A 39 -3.31 -3.58 5.05
CA ILE A 39 -2.46 -3.93 6.19
C ILE A 39 -2.55 -2.87 7.28
N VAL A 40 -2.21 -3.25 8.50
CA VAL A 40 -1.94 -2.31 9.60
C VAL A 40 -0.43 -2.14 9.66
N ALA A 41 0.04 -0.91 9.72
CA ALA A 41 1.46 -0.60 9.66
C ALA A 41 1.84 0.49 10.64
N SER A 42 3.10 0.50 11.04
CA SER A 42 3.70 1.55 11.86
C SER A 42 4.58 2.43 10.98
N VAL A 43 4.46 3.74 11.13
CA VAL A 43 5.26 4.70 10.37
C VAL A 43 6.66 4.75 10.96
N LYS A 44 7.67 4.42 10.16
CA LYS A 44 9.07 4.38 10.59
C LYS A 44 9.85 5.61 10.19
N LYS A 45 9.50 6.24 9.07
CA LYS A 45 10.12 7.48 8.60
C LYS A 45 9.05 8.40 8.07
N ALA A 46 9.05 9.66 8.50
CA ALA A 46 8.12 10.67 8.05
C ALA A 46 8.74 12.05 8.16
N ILE A 47 8.27 12.98 7.31
CA ILE A 47 8.67 14.39 7.44
C ILE A 47 7.93 15.01 8.63
N PRO A 48 8.55 15.96 9.37
CA PRO A 48 7.92 16.54 10.56
C PRO A 48 6.61 17.29 10.30
N THR A 49 6.45 17.84 9.11
CA THR A 49 5.28 18.68 8.74
C THR A 49 4.19 17.89 8.02
N GLY A 50 4.35 16.57 7.87
CA GLY A 50 3.37 15.76 7.15
C GLY A 50 2.10 15.49 7.94
N LYS A 51 1.08 14.98 7.25
CA LYS A 51 -0.19 14.60 7.84
C LYS A 51 -0.06 13.39 8.76
N VAL A 52 0.95 12.56 8.52
CA VAL A 52 1.21 11.34 9.27
C VAL A 52 2.55 11.47 9.98
N LYS A 53 2.58 11.12 11.25
CA LYS A 53 3.77 11.28 12.10
C LYS A 53 4.50 9.96 12.29
N LYS A 54 5.81 10.05 12.52
CA LYS A 54 6.64 8.90 12.87
C LYS A 54 6.09 8.23 14.14
N GLY A 55 6.01 6.90 14.12
CA GLY A 55 5.51 6.11 15.24
C GLY A 55 4.02 5.89 15.24
N GLN A 56 3.28 6.57 14.38
CA GLN A 56 1.83 6.42 14.28
C GLN A 56 1.48 5.07 13.67
N VAL A 57 0.41 4.45 14.15
CA VAL A 57 -0.14 3.21 13.57
C VAL A 57 -1.24 3.59 12.58
N VAL A 58 -1.12 3.10 11.35
CA VAL A 58 -2.04 3.47 10.26
C VAL A 58 -2.48 2.23 9.51
N LYS A 59 -3.58 2.35 8.77
CA LYS A 59 -3.97 1.35 7.76
C LYS A 59 -3.42 1.79 6.41
N ALA A 60 -3.04 0.81 5.60
CA ALA A 60 -2.52 1.08 4.27
C ALA A 60 -2.93 -0.03 3.32
N VAL A 61 -3.08 0.31 2.04
CA VAL A 61 -3.32 -0.66 0.99
C VAL A 61 -2.04 -0.84 0.19
N VAL A 62 -1.67 -2.08 -0.07
CA VAL A 62 -0.47 -2.40 -0.86
C VAL A 62 -0.76 -2.13 -2.33
N VAL A 63 0.05 -1.29 -2.96
CA VAL A 63 -0.13 -0.91 -4.37
C VAL A 63 0.93 -1.51 -5.28
N ARG A 64 2.09 -1.87 -4.73
CA ARG A 64 3.19 -2.50 -5.47
C ARG A 64 3.85 -3.55 -4.62
N THR A 65 4.27 -4.66 -5.24
CA THR A 65 5.08 -5.68 -4.57
C THR A 65 6.26 -6.07 -5.46
N HIS A 66 7.39 -6.33 -4.85
CA HIS A 66 8.57 -6.87 -5.55
C HIS A 66 8.33 -8.31 -5.97
N LYS A 67 7.56 -9.07 -5.21
CA LYS A 67 7.14 -10.43 -5.55
C LYS A 67 6.12 -10.36 -6.68
N GLU A 68 6.28 -11.20 -7.69
CA GLU A 68 5.37 -11.24 -8.83
C GLU A 68 3.94 -11.61 -8.42
N VAL A 69 2.97 -10.99 -9.10
CA VAL A 69 1.54 -11.29 -8.95
C VAL A 69 1.10 -11.99 -10.22
N GLN A 70 0.51 -13.18 -10.07
CA GLN A 70 -0.02 -13.95 -11.19
C GLN A 70 -1.42 -13.46 -11.53
N ARG A 71 -1.66 -13.23 -12.83
CA ARG A 71 -2.95 -12.80 -13.34
C ARG A 71 -3.69 -13.94 -14.02
N GLU A 72 -5.00 -13.76 -14.19
CA GLU A 72 -5.89 -14.79 -14.75
C GLU A 72 -5.47 -15.25 -16.14
N ASN A 73 -4.92 -14.35 -16.94
CA ASN A 73 -4.46 -14.67 -18.30
C ASN A 73 -3.08 -15.36 -18.35
N GLY A 74 -2.53 -15.73 -17.18
CA GLY A 74 -1.23 -16.37 -17.08
C GLY A 74 -0.04 -15.42 -17.08
N SER A 75 -0.25 -14.12 -17.26
CA SER A 75 0.85 -13.15 -17.18
C SER A 75 1.23 -12.88 -15.74
N LEU A 76 2.47 -12.40 -15.55
CA LEU A 76 3.00 -12.02 -14.26
C LEU A 76 3.36 -10.54 -14.28
N ILE A 77 3.11 -9.86 -13.16
CA ILE A 77 3.56 -8.50 -12.98
C ILE A 77 4.35 -8.42 -11.67
N ARG A 78 5.46 -7.68 -11.70
CA ARG A 78 6.19 -7.35 -10.48
C ARG A 78 6.76 -5.95 -10.61
N PHE A 79 6.97 -5.33 -9.46
CA PHE A 79 7.50 -3.98 -9.35
C PHE A 79 8.91 -4.00 -8.77
N ASP A 80 9.60 -2.87 -8.84
CA ASP A 80 10.95 -2.75 -8.31
C ASP A 80 10.98 -2.63 -6.80
N ASP A 81 9.85 -2.30 -6.17
CA ASP A 81 9.77 -2.09 -4.73
C ASP A 81 8.44 -2.60 -4.16
N ASN A 82 8.37 -2.62 -2.84
CA ASN A 82 7.12 -2.78 -2.12
C ASN A 82 6.63 -1.39 -1.72
N ALA A 83 5.39 -1.05 -2.05
CA ALA A 83 4.84 0.26 -1.75
C ALA A 83 3.38 0.18 -1.34
N ALA A 84 2.98 1.13 -0.52
CA ALA A 84 1.61 1.20 0.00
C ALA A 84 1.14 2.65 0.03
N VAL A 85 -0.18 2.81 0.07
CA VAL A 85 -0.85 4.11 0.20
C VAL A 85 -1.57 4.12 1.53
N ILE A 86 -1.39 5.18 2.31
CA ILE A 86 -1.98 5.30 3.65
C ILE A 86 -3.46 5.63 3.54
N LEU A 87 -4.25 4.92 4.34
CA LEU A 87 -5.70 5.06 4.38
C LEU A 87 -6.16 5.66 5.71
N ASP A 88 -7.31 6.32 5.67
CA ASP A 88 -7.99 6.77 6.89
C ASP A 88 -8.90 5.66 7.44
N ALA A 89 -9.67 5.99 8.50
CA ALA A 89 -10.58 5.02 9.14
C ALA A 89 -11.69 4.54 8.20
N LYS A 90 -12.00 5.28 7.15
CA LYS A 90 -13.01 4.93 6.14
C LYS A 90 -12.42 4.19 4.94
N HIS A 91 -11.14 3.80 5.01
CA HIS A 91 -10.42 3.16 3.92
C HIS A 91 -10.30 4.03 2.67
N GLU A 92 -10.23 5.33 2.85
CA GLU A 92 -9.98 6.28 1.77
C GLU A 92 -8.54 6.82 1.88
N PRO A 93 -7.88 7.15 0.77
CA PRO A 93 -6.53 7.68 0.84
C PRO A 93 -6.51 9.05 1.54
N ILE A 94 -5.57 9.23 2.46
CA ILE A 94 -5.36 10.49 3.16
C ILE A 94 -4.69 11.51 2.22
N GLY A 95 -3.74 11.03 1.41
CA GLY A 95 -3.02 11.88 0.48
C GLY A 95 -3.84 12.27 -0.73
N THR A 96 -3.37 13.31 -1.42
CA THR A 96 -4.01 13.83 -2.63
C THR A 96 -3.28 13.43 -3.91
N ARG A 97 -2.08 12.84 -3.80
CA ARG A 97 -1.27 12.42 -4.94
C ARG A 97 -0.70 11.03 -4.70
N ILE A 98 -0.57 10.28 -5.78
CA ILE A 98 0.07 8.96 -5.78
C ILE A 98 1.30 9.03 -6.68
N PHE A 99 2.41 8.46 -6.22
CA PHE A 99 3.67 8.44 -6.95
C PHE A 99 3.94 7.05 -7.52
N GLY A 100 4.26 7.00 -8.80
CA GLY A 100 4.60 5.77 -9.49
C GLY A 100 3.39 4.91 -9.87
N PRO A 101 3.64 3.77 -10.52
CA PRO A 101 2.57 2.90 -10.97
C PRO A 101 1.89 2.17 -9.81
N VAL A 102 0.63 1.80 -9.99
CA VAL A 102 -0.10 0.92 -9.07
C VAL A 102 -0.60 -0.30 -9.82
N GLY A 103 -0.71 -1.42 -9.13
CA GLY A 103 -1.25 -2.65 -9.70
C GLY A 103 -2.76 -2.54 -9.92
N ARG A 104 -3.23 -3.16 -11.00
CA ARG A 104 -4.66 -3.18 -11.35
C ARG A 104 -5.52 -3.82 -10.27
N GLU A 105 -4.94 -4.67 -9.46
CA GLU A 105 -5.62 -5.34 -8.35
C GLU A 105 -6.23 -4.36 -7.34
N VAL A 106 -5.67 -3.16 -7.22
CA VAL A 106 -6.22 -2.10 -6.36
C VAL A 106 -7.63 -1.68 -6.83
N ARG A 107 -7.87 -1.65 -8.15
CA ARG A 107 -9.19 -1.38 -8.72
C ARG A 107 -10.19 -2.48 -8.33
N TYR A 108 -9.78 -3.73 -8.44
CA TYR A 108 -10.66 -4.87 -8.12
C TYR A 108 -10.98 -4.93 -6.63
N ALA A 109 -10.10 -4.41 -5.79
CA ALA A 109 -10.33 -4.33 -4.35
C ALA A 109 -11.25 -3.18 -3.94
N GLY A 110 -11.65 -2.32 -4.88
CA GLY A 110 -12.61 -1.24 -4.64
C GLY A 110 -12.01 0.12 -4.34
N PHE A 111 -10.70 0.29 -4.45
CA PHE A 111 -10.02 1.56 -4.15
C PHE A 111 -9.98 2.46 -5.39
N MET A 112 -11.15 2.87 -5.86
CA MET A 112 -11.27 3.65 -7.10
C MET A 112 -10.61 5.04 -7.00
N LYS A 113 -10.60 5.63 -5.81
CA LYS A 113 -9.99 6.93 -5.60
C LYS A 113 -8.47 6.87 -5.81
N ILE A 114 -7.83 5.79 -5.34
CA ILE A 114 -6.41 5.56 -5.57
C ILE A 114 -6.13 5.39 -7.06
N VAL A 115 -6.95 4.63 -7.76
CA VAL A 115 -6.81 4.42 -9.19
C VAL A 115 -6.91 5.74 -9.96
N SER A 116 -7.84 6.61 -9.57
CA SER A 116 -8.01 7.90 -10.25
C SER A 116 -6.85 8.86 -9.99
N LEU A 117 -6.19 8.75 -8.84
CA LEU A 117 -5.03 9.60 -8.49
C LEU A 117 -3.72 9.06 -9.03
N ALA A 118 -3.65 7.77 -9.36
CA ALA A 118 -2.41 7.15 -9.80
C ALA A 118 -2.02 7.63 -11.20
N PRO A 119 -0.71 7.90 -11.45
CA PRO A 119 -0.26 8.31 -12.77
C PRO A 119 -0.33 7.17 -13.79
N GLU A 120 -0.25 5.93 -13.34
CA GLU A 120 -0.29 4.75 -14.20
C GLU A 120 -0.86 3.56 -13.43
N VAL A 121 -1.76 2.81 -14.08
CA VAL A 121 -2.33 1.57 -13.54
C VAL A 121 -1.94 0.43 -14.47
N VAL A 122 -1.23 -0.56 -13.96
CA VAL A 122 -0.67 -1.65 -14.78
C VAL A 122 -1.14 -3.05 -14.36
#